data_c3a4462c6447d8ad76a829d7f7ef5dfc
#
_entry.id   c3a4462c6447d8ad76a829d7f7ef5dfc
#
_cell.length_a   1.000
_cell.length_b   1.000
_cell.length_c   1.000
_cell.angle_alpha   90.00
_cell.angle_beta   90.00
_cell.angle_gamma   90.00
#
_symmetry.space_group_name_H-M   'P 1'
#
loop_
_entity.id
_entity.type
_entity.pdbx_description
1 polymer ?
#
loop_
_entity_poly.entity_id
_entity_poly.type
_entity_poly.pdbx_seq_one_letter_code
_entity_poly.pdbx_strand_id
1 'polypeptide(L)'
;MRKRTAKIHRKTKETDIRIDLNIDGSGKSKIEYPIPFLGHMLQLFAKHGLFDLNIFATGDLEVDIHHLIEDTGLALGEAFKDALANKSKIERFGHAIIPMDEALAEVKVAIDISGRPHLEFTAKGSFKQIVYVQVFQTERKYVIDHDLLSDFFEAFVDKSEIGLHIQLTKGKTAHHKIEAIFKAFGVALSRACQINPRKKGVPSTKGML
;
A
#
# COMPACT_ATOMS: atom_id res chain seq x y z
N MET A 1 24.82 -6.80 5.18
CA MET A 1 24.00 -5.68 4.68
C MET A 1 23.19 -5.09 5.83
N ARG A 2 22.97 -3.77 5.87
CA ARG A 2 22.04 -3.14 6.82
C ARG A 2 20.64 -3.67 6.53
N LYS A 3 19.90 -4.07 7.57
CA LYS A 3 18.48 -4.46 7.42
C LYS A 3 17.69 -3.25 6.90
N ARG A 4 16.88 -3.44 5.86
CA ARG A 4 16.01 -2.40 5.31
C ARG A 4 14.67 -2.43 6.06
N THR A 5 14.69 -1.80 7.23
CA THR A 5 13.55 -1.77 8.16
C THR A 5 13.24 -0.35 8.58
N ALA A 6 12.00 -0.09 8.90
CA ALA A 6 11.53 1.19 9.45
C ALA A 6 10.51 0.97 10.57
N LYS A 7 10.43 1.96 11.47
CA LYS A 7 9.41 2.04 12.52
C LYS A 7 8.84 3.45 12.50
N ILE A 8 7.55 3.54 12.25
CA ILE A 8 6.82 4.80 12.22
C ILE A 8 5.78 4.83 13.34
N HIS A 9 5.67 5.96 13.99
CA HIS A 9 4.57 6.25 14.90
C HIS A 9 3.98 7.61 14.51
N ARG A 10 2.87 7.56 13.77
CA ARG A 10 2.09 8.74 13.42
C ARG A 10 0.93 8.90 14.38
N LYS A 11 0.90 10.03 15.10
CA LYS A 11 -0.16 10.35 16.04
C LYS A 11 -0.66 11.76 15.79
N THR A 12 -1.97 11.87 15.58
CA THR A 12 -2.72 13.13 15.45
C THR A 12 -3.77 13.23 16.56
N LYS A 13 -4.71 14.15 16.43
CA LYS A 13 -5.92 14.16 17.29
C LYS A 13 -6.96 13.14 16.83
N GLU A 14 -6.87 12.68 15.59
CA GLU A 14 -7.84 11.85 14.89
C GLU A 14 -7.39 10.39 14.84
N THR A 15 -6.07 10.13 14.74
CA THR A 15 -5.52 8.78 14.54
C THR A 15 -4.29 8.52 15.41
N ASP A 16 -4.06 7.23 15.77
CA ASP A 16 -2.81 6.73 16.35
C ASP A 16 -2.40 5.47 15.58
N ILE A 17 -1.32 5.57 14.77
CA ILE A 17 -0.89 4.52 13.85
C ILE A 17 0.58 4.19 14.11
N ARG A 18 0.87 2.90 14.32
CA ARG A 18 2.23 2.38 14.48
C ARG A 18 2.50 1.33 13.42
N ILE A 19 3.63 1.47 12.75
CA ILE A 19 4.06 0.55 11.69
C ILE A 19 5.49 0.10 11.95
N ASP A 20 5.70 -1.22 12.01
CA ASP A 20 7.00 -1.85 11.90
C ASP A 20 7.09 -2.56 10.56
N LEU A 21 8.01 -2.16 9.71
CA LEU A 21 8.19 -2.67 8.35
C LEU A 21 9.58 -3.25 8.15
N ASN A 22 9.65 -4.43 7.53
CA ASN A 22 10.86 -4.98 6.94
C ASN A 22 10.61 -5.33 5.48
N ILE A 23 11.25 -4.61 4.56
CA ILE A 23 11.04 -4.81 3.11
C ILE A 23 11.80 -6.03 2.56
N ASP A 24 12.72 -6.61 3.32
CA ASP A 24 13.41 -7.86 3.04
C ASP A 24 12.84 -9.02 3.88
N GLY A 25 11.54 -9.04 4.08
CA GLY A 25 10.83 -9.98 4.92
C GLY A 25 10.49 -11.30 4.23
N SER A 26 9.51 -11.99 4.81
CA SER A 26 8.98 -13.27 4.34
C SER A 26 7.46 -13.29 4.17
N GLY A 27 6.82 -12.12 4.28
CA GLY A 27 5.37 -11.96 4.17
C GLY A 27 4.63 -12.26 5.47
N LYS A 28 5.30 -12.10 6.62
CA LYS A 28 4.66 -12.21 7.94
C LYS A 28 3.99 -10.91 8.29
N SER A 29 2.78 -10.98 8.83
CA SER A 29 2.07 -9.76 9.23
C SER A 29 1.31 -9.94 10.53
N LYS A 30 1.24 -8.86 11.31
CA LYS A 30 0.35 -8.70 12.45
C LYS A 30 -0.37 -7.36 12.27
N ILE A 31 -1.65 -7.43 11.90
CA ILE A 31 -2.46 -6.25 11.57
C ILE A 31 -3.60 -6.13 12.57
N GLU A 32 -3.50 -5.16 13.46
CA GLU A 32 -4.55 -4.76 14.40
C GLU A 32 -5.17 -3.47 13.86
N TYR A 33 -6.27 -3.60 13.13
CA TYR A 33 -6.87 -2.53 12.34
C TYR A 33 -8.39 -2.54 12.51
N PRO A 34 -9.03 -1.42 12.87
CA PRO A 34 -10.44 -1.41 13.23
C PRO A 34 -11.39 -1.56 12.04
N ILE A 35 -10.89 -1.44 10.79
CA ILE A 35 -11.65 -1.73 9.58
C ILE A 35 -11.18 -3.10 9.06
N PRO A 36 -11.89 -4.23 9.37
CA PRO A 36 -11.39 -5.59 9.10
C PRO A 36 -11.07 -5.83 7.61
N PHE A 37 -11.86 -5.26 6.71
CA PHE A 37 -11.66 -5.39 5.28
C PHE A 37 -10.31 -4.79 4.84
N LEU A 38 -9.99 -3.55 5.27
CA LEU A 38 -8.72 -2.93 4.92
C LEU A 38 -7.54 -3.63 5.61
N GLY A 39 -7.73 -4.07 6.85
CA GLY A 39 -6.75 -4.91 7.55
C GLY A 39 -6.39 -6.17 6.74
N HIS A 40 -7.41 -6.83 6.14
CA HIS A 40 -7.19 -7.95 5.23
C HIS A 40 -6.42 -7.54 3.95
N MET A 41 -6.74 -6.41 3.35
CA MET A 41 -6.00 -5.89 2.18
C MET A 41 -4.52 -5.64 2.50
N LEU A 42 -4.22 -5.07 3.67
CA LEU A 42 -2.85 -4.85 4.14
C LEU A 42 -2.11 -6.17 4.41
N GLN A 43 -2.81 -7.21 4.90
CA GLN A 43 -2.24 -8.56 5.02
C GLN A 43 -1.87 -9.15 3.66
N LEU A 44 -2.74 -9.00 2.65
CA LEU A 44 -2.47 -9.46 1.29
C LEU A 44 -1.29 -8.72 0.66
N PHE A 45 -1.23 -7.41 0.83
CA PHE A 45 -0.09 -6.59 0.41
C PHE A 45 1.22 -7.10 1.02
N ALA A 46 1.26 -7.31 2.33
CA ALA A 46 2.44 -7.82 3.03
C ALA A 46 2.81 -9.23 2.55
N LYS A 47 1.82 -10.13 2.44
CA LYS A 47 2.02 -11.53 2.05
C LYS A 47 2.58 -11.66 0.64
N HIS A 48 1.98 -10.99 -0.33
CA HIS A 48 2.37 -11.09 -1.73
C HIS A 48 3.60 -10.24 -2.07
N GLY A 49 3.85 -9.17 -1.32
CA GLY A 49 5.09 -8.38 -1.39
C GLY A 49 6.27 -9.01 -0.67
N LEU A 50 6.05 -10.07 0.12
CA LEU A 50 7.04 -10.68 1.02
C LEU A 50 7.59 -9.69 2.07
N PHE A 51 6.79 -8.69 2.45
CA PHE A 51 7.12 -7.75 3.50
C PHE A 51 6.75 -8.32 4.87
N ASP A 52 7.64 -8.17 5.88
CA ASP A 52 7.18 -8.37 7.25
C ASP A 52 6.60 -7.04 7.73
N LEU A 53 5.30 -7.04 8.11
CA LEU A 53 4.53 -5.83 8.38
C LEU A 53 3.69 -5.99 9.64
N ASN A 54 3.98 -5.17 10.65
CA ASN A 54 3.11 -5.04 11.81
C ASN A 54 2.46 -3.65 11.79
N ILE A 55 1.15 -3.62 11.93
CA ILE A 55 0.36 -2.39 12.04
C ILE A 55 -0.52 -2.49 13.27
N PHE A 56 -0.48 -1.44 14.07
CA PHE A 56 -1.50 -1.12 15.07
C PHE A 56 -2.07 0.24 14.72
N ALA A 57 -3.40 0.33 14.60
CA ALA A 57 -4.06 1.56 14.22
C ALA A 57 -5.38 1.74 14.98
N THR A 58 -5.63 2.98 15.40
CA THR A 58 -6.92 3.45 15.92
C THR A 58 -7.24 4.80 15.29
N GLY A 59 -8.53 5.15 15.21
CA GLY A 59 -8.99 6.42 14.64
C GLY A 59 -10.39 6.79 15.10
N ASP A 60 -10.82 7.98 14.76
CA ASP A 60 -12.10 8.61 15.08
C ASP A 60 -13.24 8.11 14.18
N LEU A 61 -13.46 6.80 14.20
CA LEU A 61 -14.44 6.12 13.32
C LEU A 61 -15.88 6.60 13.51
N GLU A 62 -16.18 7.26 14.62
CA GLU A 62 -17.46 7.92 14.84
C GLU A 62 -17.70 9.12 13.90
N VAL A 63 -16.63 9.71 13.37
CA VAL A 63 -16.66 10.77 12.37
C VAL A 63 -16.74 10.13 10.98
N ASP A 64 -15.66 9.46 10.56
CA ASP A 64 -15.57 8.75 9.29
C ASP A 64 -14.42 7.72 9.33
N ILE A 65 -14.29 6.90 8.28
CA ILE A 65 -13.16 6.00 8.05
C ILE A 65 -12.03 6.66 7.23
N HIS A 66 -12.27 7.83 6.65
CA HIS A 66 -11.37 8.54 5.75
C HIS A 66 -10.03 8.86 6.43
N HIS A 67 -10.06 9.56 7.57
CA HIS A 67 -8.85 9.98 8.28
C HIS A 67 -7.90 8.82 8.56
N LEU A 68 -8.46 7.69 9.02
CA LEU A 68 -7.65 6.51 9.34
C LEU A 68 -7.05 5.87 8.08
N ILE A 69 -7.77 5.83 6.97
CA ILE A 69 -7.33 5.23 5.72
C ILE A 69 -6.22 6.08 5.09
N GLU A 70 -6.41 7.39 4.99
CA GLU A 70 -5.42 8.33 4.48
C GLU A 70 -4.15 8.32 5.33
N ASP A 71 -4.28 8.48 6.65
CA ASP A 71 -3.14 8.49 7.58
C ASP A 71 -2.36 7.17 7.59
N THR A 72 -3.04 6.04 7.31
CA THR A 72 -2.37 4.75 7.11
C THR A 72 -1.53 4.77 5.83
N GLY A 73 -2.03 5.37 4.76
CA GLY A 73 -1.27 5.61 3.52
C GLY A 73 0.00 6.43 3.78
N LEU A 74 -0.15 7.57 4.48
CA LEU A 74 0.97 8.43 4.87
C LEU A 74 2.02 7.68 5.69
N ALA A 75 1.60 6.99 6.76
CA ALA A 75 2.51 6.27 7.65
C ALA A 75 3.22 5.10 6.93
N LEU A 76 2.51 4.36 6.06
CA LEU A 76 3.09 3.26 5.30
C LEU A 76 4.07 3.77 4.23
N GLY A 77 3.75 4.87 3.56
CA GLY A 77 4.63 5.53 2.60
C GLY A 77 5.94 6.01 3.23
N GLU A 78 5.84 6.65 4.41
CA GLU A 78 7.01 7.05 5.20
C GLU A 78 7.86 5.86 5.62
N ALA A 79 7.23 4.76 6.08
CA ALA A 79 7.94 3.54 6.43
C ALA A 79 8.71 2.94 5.24
N PHE A 80 8.12 2.96 4.04
CA PHE A 80 8.81 2.50 2.83
C PHE A 80 9.98 3.40 2.45
N LYS A 81 9.83 4.71 2.50
CA LYS A 81 10.91 5.69 2.25
C LYS A 81 12.11 5.44 3.17
N ASP A 82 11.84 5.32 4.46
CA ASP A 82 12.87 5.11 5.47
C ASP A 82 13.57 3.75 5.33
N ALA A 83 12.81 2.69 5.05
CA ALA A 83 13.36 1.36 4.82
C ALA A 83 14.23 1.29 3.56
N LEU A 84 13.85 1.96 2.47
CA LEU A 84 14.63 2.03 1.23
C LEU A 84 15.95 2.78 1.40
N ALA A 85 16.00 3.74 2.32
CA ALA A 85 17.18 4.53 2.62
C ALA A 85 17.82 5.17 1.36
N ASN A 86 19.04 4.80 1.00
CA ASN A 86 19.80 5.43 -0.10
C ASN A 86 19.40 4.97 -1.51
N LYS A 87 18.41 4.10 -1.64
CA LYS A 87 17.93 3.56 -2.93
C LYS A 87 19.05 2.95 -3.82
N SER A 88 20.18 2.52 -3.22
CA SER A 88 21.31 1.97 -3.95
C SER A 88 21.07 0.53 -4.37
N LYS A 89 21.45 0.20 -5.59
CA LYS A 89 21.39 -1.15 -6.19
C LYS A 89 20.00 -1.76 -6.29
N ILE A 90 18.92 -1.00 -6.06
CA ILE A 90 17.57 -1.50 -6.24
C ILE A 90 17.22 -1.68 -7.72
N GLU A 91 16.19 -2.50 -8.01
CA GLU A 91 15.64 -2.59 -9.38
C GLU A 91 15.01 -1.29 -9.84
N ARG A 92 14.44 -0.49 -8.94
CA ARG A 92 13.78 0.77 -9.17
C ARG A 92 12.41 0.63 -9.83
N PHE A 93 12.30 -0.18 -10.88
CA PHE A 93 11.05 -0.42 -11.60
C PHE A 93 10.46 -1.77 -11.21
N GLY A 94 9.18 -1.79 -10.93
CA GLY A 94 8.44 -3.02 -10.67
C GLY A 94 7.06 -2.96 -11.30
N HIS A 95 6.54 -4.09 -11.72
CA HIS A 95 5.19 -4.21 -12.25
C HIS A 95 4.59 -5.56 -11.91
N ALA A 96 3.27 -5.62 -11.85
CA ALA A 96 2.52 -6.85 -11.67
C ALA A 96 1.19 -6.80 -12.39
N ILE A 97 0.76 -7.94 -12.89
CA ILE A 97 -0.58 -8.18 -13.41
C ILE A 97 -1.12 -9.36 -12.61
N ILE A 98 -2.15 -9.14 -11.80
CA ILE A 98 -2.69 -10.16 -10.89
C ILE A 98 -4.14 -10.47 -11.27
N PRO A 99 -4.44 -11.72 -11.64
CA PRO A 99 -5.82 -12.21 -11.79
C PRO A 99 -6.41 -12.53 -10.42
N MET A 100 -7.74 -12.44 -10.31
CA MET A 100 -8.49 -12.87 -9.13
C MET A 100 -9.77 -13.59 -9.56
N ASP A 101 -9.80 -14.90 -9.39
CA ASP A 101 -10.88 -15.83 -9.77
C ASP A 101 -11.44 -15.62 -11.20
N GLU A 102 -12.77 -15.79 -11.40
CA GLU A 102 -13.46 -15.53 -12.68
C GLU A 102 -13.43 -14.05 -13.09
N ALA A 103 -13.14 -13.18 -12.18
CA ALA A 103 -12.71 -11.84 -12.50
C ALA A 103 -11.24 -11.95 -12.92
N LEU A 104 -10.98 -12.02 -14.22
CA LEU A 104 -9.72 -11.57 -14.77
C LEU A 104 -9.65 -10.06 -14.47
N ALA A 105 -9.54 -9.74 -13.18
CA ALA A 105 -9.20 -8.41 -12.75
C ALA A 105 -7.76 -8.21 -13.19
N GLU A 106 -7.59 -7.84 -14.45
CA GLU A 106 -6.32 -7.44 -14.99
C GLU A 106 -5.96 -6.11 -14.34
N VAL A 107 -5.52 -6.23 -13.09
CA VAL A 107 -4.93 -5.09 -12.38
C VAL A 107 -3.49 -5.03 -12.81
N LYS A 108 -3.17 -3.97 -13.53
CA LYS A 108 -1.79 -3.62 -13.87
C LYS A 108 -1.31 -2.61 -12.85
N VAL A 109 -0.23 -2.93 -12.17
CA VAL A 109 0.47 -1.99 -11.29
C VAL A 109 1.88 -1.83 -11.80
N ALA A 110 2.31 -0.59 -11.99
CA ALA A 110 3.67 -0.23 -12.34
C ALA A 110 4.21 0.82 -11.36
N ILE A 111 5.46 0.64 -10.94
CA ILE A 111 6.11 1.47 -9.93
C ILE A 111 7.46 1.95 -10.46
N ASP A 112 7.75 3.24 -10.26
CA ASP A 112 9.06 3.86 -10.38
C ASP A 112 9.47 4.48 -9.03
N ILE A 113 10.49 3.94 -8.38
CA ILE A 113 11.10 4.57 -7.20
C ILE A 113 11.96 5.75 -7.67
N SER A 114 11.28 6.85 -8.02
CA SER A 114 11.86 7.99 -8.75
C SER A 114 12.31 9.15 -7.85
N GLY A 115 11.95 9.15 -6.57
CA GLY A 115 12.12 10.31 -5.69
C GLY A 115 11.11 11.43 -5.96
N ARG A 116 10.06 11.16 -6.73
CA ARG A 116 8.98 12.12 -7.03
C ARG A 116 7.63 11.43 -6.89
N PRO A 117 6.71 11.96 -6.06
CA PRO A 117 5.37 11.41 -5.92
C PRO A 117 4.58 11.58 -7.22
N HIS A 118 3.88 10.54 -7.62
CA HIS A 118 2.91 10.58 -8.70
C HIS A 118 1.96 9.39 -8.61
N LEU A 119 0.67 9.63 -8.65
CA LEU A 119 -0.35 8.59 -8.73
C LEU A 119 -1.12 8.72 -10.05
N GLU A 120 -1.25 7.62 -10.77
CA GLU A 120 -2.24 7.44 -11.82
C GLU A 120 -3.09 6.23 -11.47
N PHE A 121 -4.31 6.46 -11.02
CA PHE A 121 -5.23 5.39 -10.68
C PHE A 121 -6.46 5.43 -11.56
N THR A 122 -6.55 4.49 -12.50
CA THR A 122 -7.67 4.35 -13.40
C THR A 122 -8.42 3.05 -13.15
N ALA A 123 -9.74 3.15 -13.02
CA ALA A 123 -10.61 1.98 -12.86
C ALA A 123 -11.72 2.02 -13.92
N LYS A 124 -11.82 0.94 -14.71
CA LYS A 124 -12.94 0.80 -15.64
C LYS A 124 -14.21 0.40 -14.87
N GLY A 125 -15.16 1.32 -14.79
CA GLY A 125 -16.38 1.20 -14.00
C GLY A 125 -16.16 1.49 -12.51
N SER A 126 -17.20 1.99 -11.85
CA SER A 126 -17.19 2.23 -10.42
C SER A 126 -17.21 0.92 -9.62
N PHE A 127 -16.69 0.96 -8.42
CA PHE A 127 -16.87 -0.10 -7.44
C PHE A 127 -17.16 0.51 -6.07
N LYS A 128 -17.95 -0.20 -5.27
CA LYS A 128 -18.27 0.17 -3.89
C LYS A 128 -18.25 -1.08 -3.04
N GLN A 129 -17.34 -1.14 -2.09
CA GLN A 129 -17.26 -2.19 -1.09
C GLN A 129 -17.91 -1.71 0.19
N ILE A 130 -19.03 -2.34 0.56
CA ILE A 130 -19.66 -2.08 1.84
C ILE A 130 -18.85 -2.81 2.93
N VAL A 131 -18.55 -2.09 3.99
CA VAL A 131 -17.89 -2.62 5.19
C VAL A 131 -18.70 -2.26 6.42
N TYR A 132 -18.68 -3.15 7.40
CA TYR A 132 -19.32 -2.92 8.70
C TYR A 132 -18.20 -2.82 9.73
N VAL A 133 -18.24 -1.77 10.52
CA VAL A 133 -17.19 -1.46 11.49
C VAL A 133 -17.82 -1.25 12.85
N GLN A 134 -17.24 -1.86 13.88
CA GLN A 134 -17.68 -1.65 15.26
C GLN A 134 -17.20 -0.28 15.73
N VAL A 135 -18.15 0.59 16.05
CA VAL A 135 -17.92 1.93 16.60
C VAL A 135 -18.62 2.00 17.95
N PHE A 136 -17.85 1.99 19.04
CA PHE A 136 -18.37 1.83 20.40
C PHE A 136 -19.22 0.55 20.54
N GLN A 137 -20.49 0.70 20.90
CA GLN A 137 -21.44 -0.40 21.07
C GLN A 137 -22.35 -0.62 19.85
N THR A 138 -22.08 0.06 18.72
CA THR A 138 -22.89 -0.01 17.51
C THR A 138 -22.06 -0.41 16.32
N GLU A 139 -22.67 -1.18 15.41
CA GLU A 139 -22.08 -1.45 14.11
C GLU A 139 -22.51 -0.35 13.13
N ARG A 140 -21.56 0.27 12.45
CA ARG A 140 -21.80 1.26 11.42
C ARG A 140 -21.43 0.75 10.04
N LYS A 141 -22.18 1.17 9.05
CA LYS A 141 -21.96 0.86 7.64
C LYS A 141 -21.16 1.97 6.98
N TYR A 142 -20.06 1.60 6.34
CA TYR A 142 -19.25 2.49 5.52
C TYR A 142 -19.08 1.94 4.11
N VAL A 143 -18.58 2.77 3.20
CA VAL A 143 -18.29 2.39 1.82
C VAL A 143 -16.84 2.69 1.50
N ILE A 144 -16.12 1.69 1.02
CA ILE A 144 -14.81 1.87 0.40
C ILE A 144 -15.03 1.86 -1.11
N ASP A 145 -14.76 2.96 -1.75
CA ASP A 145 -14.88 3.15 -3.20
C ASP A 145 -13.55 3.57 -3.84
N HIS A 146 -13.61 3.98 -5.08
CA HIS A 146 -12.45 4.44 -5.83
C HIS A 146 -11.79 5.66 -5.18
N ASP A 147 -12.59 6.63 -4.75
CA ASP A 147 -12.08 7.90 -4.24
C ASP A 147 -11.32 7.68 -2.93
N LEU A 148 -11.90 6.94 -2.00
CA LEU A 148 -11.24 6.61 -0.73
C LEU A 148 -9.98 5.77 -0.90
N LEU A 149 -9.94 4.88 -1.91
CA LEU A 149 -8.70 4.16 -2.24
C LEU A 149 -7.67 5.06 -2.94
N SER A 150 -8.10 6.02 -3.75
CA SER A 150 -7.20 7.05 -4.30
C SER A 150 -6.52 7.82 -3.18
N ASP A 151 -7.27 8.27 -2.16
CA ASP A 151 -6.72 9.00 -1.01
C ASP A 151 -5.63 8.17 -0.30
N PHE A 152 -5.89 6.88 -0.06
CA PHE A 152 -4.87 5.98 0.50
C PHE A 152 -3.60 5.92 -0.37
N PHE A 153 -3.75 5.74 -1.69
CA PHE A 153 -2.60 5.61 -2.59
C PHE A 153 -1.89 6.95 -2.82
N GLU A 154 -2.62 8.08 -2.87
CA GLU A 154 -2.04 9.42 -2.95
C GLU A 154 -1.20 9.71 -1.71
N ALA A 155 -1.75 9.45 -0.52
CA ALA A 155 -1.06 9.58 0.75
C ALA A 155 0.22 8.71 0.78
N PHE A 156 0.13 7.46 0.30
CA PHE A 156 1.28 6.56 0.21
C PHE A 156 2.37 7.10 -0.73
N VAL A 157 2.02 7.51 -1.96
CA VAL A 157 3.02 7.99 -2.94
C VAL A 157 3.64 9.31 -2.52
N ASP A 158 2.86 10.20 -1.88
CA ASP A 158 3.36 11.45 -1.35
C ASP A 158 4.53 11.23 -0.36
N LYS A 159 4.35 10.32 0.58
CA LYS A 159 5.37 10.03 1.60
C LYS A 159 6.48 9.12 1.11
N SER A 160 6.19 8.16 0.26
CA SER A 160 7.21 7.24 -0.28
C SER A 160 8.03 7.83 -1.43
N GLU A 161 7.58 8.95 -2.02
CA GLU A 161 8.22 9.62 -3.17
C GLU A 161 8.41 8.69 -4.37
N ILE A 162 7.39 7.89 -4.66
CA ILE A 162 7.39 6.99 -5.82
C ILE A 162 6.35 7.39 -6.87
N GLY A 163 6.56 6.99 -8.12
CA GLY A 163 5.52 6.98 -9.14
C GLY A 163 4.76 5.65 -9.08
N LEU A 164 3.43 5.70 -8.97
CA LEU A 164 2.55 4.55 -8.90
C LEU A 164 1.46 4.66 -9.97
N HIS A 165 1.36 3.67 -10.84
CA HIS A 165 0.30 3.55 -11.82
C HIS A 165 -0.53 2.30 -11.52
N ILE A 166 -1.83 2.46 -11.33
CA ILE A 166 -2.80 1.39 -11.10
C ILE A 166 -3.85 1.44 -12.20
N GLN A 167 -4.00 0.35 -12.94
CA GLN A 167 -5.04 0.22 -13.95
C GLN A 167 -5.89 -1.01 -13.69
N LEU A 168 -7.15 -0.80 -13.31
CA LEU A 168 -8.16 -1.85 -13.16
C LEU A 168 -8.99 -1.96 -14.44
N THR A 169 -8.83 -3.04 -15.20
CA THR A 169 -9.50 -3.20 -16.51
C THR A 169 -10.80 -3.97 -16.44
N LYS A 170 -10.90 -4.99 -15.57
CA LYS A 170 -12.08 -5.87 -15.44
C LYS A 170 -12.24 -6.34 -14.00
N GLY A 171 -13.44 -6.76 -13.64
CA GLY A 171 -13.78 -7.38 -12.36
C GLY A 171 -15.28 -7.25 -12.10
N LYS A 172 -15.89 -8.28 -11.51
CA LYS A 172 -17.33 -8.28 -11.19
C LYS A 172 -17.59 -7.67 -9.81
N THR A 173 -16.90 -8.15 -8.78
CA THR A 173 -17.13 -7.71 -7.41
C THR A 173 -16.13 -6.67 -6.95
N ALA A 174 -16.55 -5.72 -6.13
CA ALA A 174 -15.68 -4.71 -5.52
C ALA A 174 -14.58 -5.38 -4.69
N HIS A 175 -14.92 -6.41 -3.92
CA HIS A 175 -13.98 -7.17 -3.09
C HIS A 175 -12.79 -7.69 -3.91
N HIS A 176 -13.07 -8.49 -4.97
CA HIS A 176 -12.01 -9.07 -5.81
C HIS A 176 -11.17 -8.01 -6.54
N LYS A 177 -11.80 -6.89 -6.94
CA LYS A 177 -11.09 -5.75 -7.54
C LYS A 177 -10.06 -5.17 -6.59
N ILE A 178 -10.47 -4.85 -5.36
CA ILE A 178 -9.61 -4.23 -4.35
C ILE A 178 -8.52 -5.21 -3.91
N GLU A 179 -8.88 -6.48 -3.70
CA GLU A 179 -7.93 -7.54 -3.35
C GLU A 179 -6.84 -7.71 -4.42
N ALA A 180 -7.21 -7.74 -5.71
CA ALA A 180 -6.26 -7.83 -6.81
C ALA A 180 -5.33 -6.60 -6.86
N ILE A 181 -5.85 -5.39 -6.57
CA ILE A 181 -5.05 -4.16 -6.47
C ILE A 181 -3.98 -4.30 -5.39
N PHE A 182 -4.35 -4.68 -4.16
CA PHE A 182 -3.38 -4.79 -3.06
C PHE A 182 -2.35 -5.90 -3.27
N LYS A 183 -2.74 -7.04 -3.85
CA LYS A 183 -1.81 -8.09 -4.27
C LYS A 183 -0.83 -7.60 -5.33
N ALA A 184 -1.33 -6.96 -6.39
CA ALA A 184 -0.50 -6.44 -7.47
C ALA A 184 0.45 -5.35 -6.97
N PHE A 185 -0.03 -4.46 -6.11
CA PHE A 185 0.76 -3.42 -5.47
C PHE A 185 1.91 -4.02 -4.65
N GLY A 186 1.63 -5.01 -3.79
CA GLY A 186 2.66 -5.70 -3.02
C GLY A 186 3.74 -6.33 -3.90
N VAL A 187 3.32 -7.09 -4.94
CA VAL A 187 4.26 -7.75 -5.86
C VAL A 187 5.09 -6.74 -6.65
N ALA A 188 4.46 -5.69 -7.20
CA ALA A 188 5.17 -4.68 -7.98
C ALA A 188 6.19 -3.90 -7.13
N LEU A 189 5.79 -3.51 -5.90
CA LEU A 189 6.67 -2.79 -4.98
C LEU A 189 7.85 -3.66 -4.52
N SER A 190 7.58 -4.93 -4.21
CA SER A 190 8.63 -5.90 -3.87
C SER A 190 9.68 -6.00 -4.99
N ARG A 191 9.23 -6.15 -6.24
CA ARG A 191 10.13 -6.21 -7.41
C ARG A 191 10.96 -4.93 -7.56
N ALA A 192 10.34 -3.75 -7.42
CA ALA A 192 11.04 -2.47 -7.50
C ALA A 192 12.12 -2.31 -6.41
N CYS A 193 11.88 -2.89 -5.22
CA CYS A 193 12.78 -2.85 -4.08
C CYS A 193 13.91 -3.89 -4.13
N GLN A 194 13.85 -4.90 -5.01
CA GLN A 194 14.87 -5.96 -5.07
C GLN A 194 16.26 -5.40 -5.31
N ILE A 195 17.24 -5.94 -4.56
CA ILE A 195 18.66 -5.63 -4.77
C ILE A 195 19.18 -6.42 -5.95
N ASN A 196 19.68 -5.72 -6.95
CA ASN A 196 20.38 -6.32 -8.09
C ASN A 196 21.91 -6.16 -7.92
N PRO A 197 22.66 -7.27 -7.72
CA PRO A 197 24.10 -7.21 -7.51
C PRO A 197 24.88 -6.66 -8.70
N ARG A 198 24.29 -6.66 -9.90
CA ARG A 198 24.88 -6.12 -11.13
C ARG A 198 24.84 -4.60 -11.19
N LYS A 199 23.94 -3.95 -10.42
CA LYS A 199 23.83 -2.49 -10.38
C LYS A 199 24.85 -1.89 -9.42
N LYS A 200 25.44 -0.77 -9.83
CA LYS A 200 26.37 0.02 -9.00
C LYS A 200 25.72 1.35 -8.62
N GLY A 201 25.69 1.66 -7.33
CA GLY A 201 25.07 2.92 -6.84
C GLY A 201 23.57 3.02 -7.08
N VAL A 202 23.08 4.24 -7.22
CA VAL A 202 21.68 4.56 -7.46
C VAL A 202 21.33 4.32 -8.93
N PRO A 203 20.23 3.63 -9.27
CA PRO A 203 19.89 3.27 -10.66
C PRO A 203 19.31 4.48 -11.43
N SER A 204 20.11 5.51 -11.61
CA SER A 204 19.77 6.74 -12.32
C SER A 204 20.98 7.27 -13.07
N THR A 205 20.79 7.69 -14.33
CA THR A 205 21.83 8.36 -15.13
C THR A 205 22.22 9.74 -14.56
N LYS A 206 21.35 10.29 -13.70
CA LYS A 206 21.59 11.56 -12.97
C LYS A 206 22.40 11.37 -11.68
N GLY A 207 22.64 10.11 -11.26
CA GLY A 207 23.34 9.77 -10.02
C GLY A 207 22.52 9.96 -8.73
N MET A 208 21.25 10.33 -8.85
CA MET A 208 20.32 10.56 -7.72
C MET A 208 18.87 10.17 -8.09
N LEU A 209 18.06 9.86 -7.06
CA LEU A 209 16.61 9.61 -7.09
C LEU A 209 15.93 10.35 -5.96
#